data_86f5520764d65437162cb991154d0b47
#
_entry.id   86f5520764d65437162cb991154d0b47
#
_cell.length_a   1.000
_cell.length_b   1.000
_cell.length_c   1.000
_cell.angle_alpha   90.00
_cell.angle_beta   90.00
_cell.angle_gamma   90.00
#
_symmetry.space_group_name_H-M   'P 1'
#
loop_
_entity.id
_entity.type
_entity.pdbx_description
1 polymer ?
#
loop_
_entity_poly.entity_id
_entity_poly.type
_entity_poly.pdbx_seq_one_letter_code
_entity_poly.pdbx_strand_id
1 'polypeptide(L)'
;VATLIPIFFNALAEGGGLSSVEYLAYWGYAASAVTVITAVLSPILGTLADTRNFKKPIFTFCVAVGVIGCCAMGMASTWLPFLLIFIFAKVGFSGSLVFYDSMLSDVTVPDRMDEVSSKGYAWGYIGSCVPFVVCLALVLGAGSIGISQMTALNLALFITAVWWLVTTLPLLRQYKQVHFVEVQEHAIRQSFARIGHTLRHLKEDRQVFWFLLAFFCYIDGVYTIIDMATAYGTALGLDTTGLLLALLVTQIVAFPSALVFGRLSGQYPSGTLIPVCIAAYAGIALFAFFLKHQWQFWVLAVVVGMFQGGIQALSRSHFAKIIPPEKSGEYFGLFDICGKGASFLGTMIVSVGSQLTGSANVGVGSLIVLFIVGFVLFRVSDQK
;
A
#
# COMPACT_ATOMS: atom_id res chain seq x y z
N VAL A 1 12.16 3.55 -2.39
CA VAL A 1 12.45 2.26 -3.06
C VAL A 1 11.52 2.04 -4.23
N ALA A 2 10.22 2.23 -4.10
CA ALA A 2 9.29 2.06 -5.22
C ALA A 2 9.70 2.82 -6.49
N THR A 3 10.28 4.02 -6.34
CA THR A 3 10.77 4.85 -7.45
C THR A 3 12.15 4.37 -7.97
N LEU A 4 13.03 3.88 -7.08
CA LEU A 4 14.41 3.51 -7.45
C LEU A 4 14.50 2.13 -8.11
N ILE A 5 13.64 1.18 -7.74
CA ILE A 5 13.65 -0.18 -8.30
C ILE A 5 13.40 -0.18 -9.82
N PRO A 6 12.40 0.53 -10.37
CA PRO A 6 12.22 0.62 -11.83
C PRO A 6 13.43 1.24 -12.54
N ILE A 7 14.03 2.29 -11.96
CA ILE A 7 15.24 2.93 -12.54
C ILE A 7 16.38 1.94 -12.61
N PHE A 8 16.62 1.14 -11.57
CA PHE A 8 17.65 0.12 -11.55
C PHE A 8 17.38 -0.97 -12.58
N PHE A 9 16.14 -1.48 -12.62
CA PHE A 9 15.73 -2.46 -13.60
C PHE A 9 15.95 -1.98 -15.04
N ASN A 10 15.52 -0.76 -15.36
CA ASN A 10 15.69 -0.18 -16.69
C ASN A 10 17.16 -0.11 -17.10
N ALA A 11 18.04 0.32 -16.18
CA ALA A 11 19.49 0.38 -16.45
C ALA A 11 20.09 -1.02 -16.74
N LEU A 12 19.67 -2.06 -16.02
CA LEU A 12 20.08 -3.44 -16.27
C LEU A 12 19.52 -3.99 -17.59
N ALA A 13 18.27 -3.65 -17.91
CA ALA A 13 17.58 -4.11 -19.11
C ALA A 13 18.20 -3.50 -20.38
N GLU A 14 18.46 -2.20 -20.36
CA GLU A 14 19.15 -1.49 -21.44
C GLU A 14 20.57 -2.00 -21.62
N GLY A 15 21.32 -2.23 -20.55
CA GLY A 15 22.64 -2.87 -20.57
C GLY A 15 22.61 -4.31 -21.10
N GLY A 16 21.48 -5.00 -20.98
CA GLY A 16 21.20 -6.32 -21.55
C GLY A 16 20.68 -6.30 -22.98
N GLY A 17 20.57 -5.13 -23.64
CA GLY A 17 20.13 -4.98 -25.03
C GLY A 17 18.62 -4.99 -25.24
N LEU A 18 17.80 -4.87 -24.18
CA LEU A 18 16.34 -4.77 -24.31
C LEU A 18 15.92 -3.37 -24.76
N SER A 19 14.94 -3.31 -25.65
CA SER A 19 14.28 -2.06 -26.02
C SER A 19 13.37 -1.53 -24.89
N SER A 20 13.04 -0.23 -24.93
CA SER A 20 12.16 0.39 -23.96
C SER A 20 10.78 -0.26 -23.89
N VAL A 21 10.27 -0.76 -24.99
CA VAL A 21 8.99 -1.49 -25.06
C VAL A 21 9.09 -2.84 -24.36
N GLU A 22 10.19 -3.58 -24.57
CA GLU A 22 10.38 -4.89 -23.96
C GLU A 22 10.55 -4.80 -22.44
N TYR A 23 11.42 -3.91 -21.94
CA TYR A 23 11.60 -3.83 -20.50
C TYR A 23 10.34 -3.30 -19.78
N LEU A 24 9.56 -2.41 -20.40
CA LEU A 24 8.28 -1.99 -19.86
C LEU A 24 7.28 -3.15 -19.77
N ALA A 25 7.23 -4.02 -20.80
CA ALA A 25 6.39 -5.20 -20.82
C ALA A 25 6.81 -6.21 -19.73
N TYR A 26 8.11 -6.50 -19.59
CA TYR A 26 8.61 -7.42 -18.55
C TYR A 26 8.36 -6.90 -17.13
N TRP A 27 8.51 -5.59 -16.92
CA TRP A 27 8.14 -4.96 -15.65
C TRP A 27 6.66 -5.14 -15.33
N GLY A 28 5.79 -4.92 -16.32
CA GLY A 28 4.35 -5.13 -16.21
C GLY A 28 4.00 -6.58 -15.87
N TYR A 29 4.65 -7.56 -16.52
CA TYR A 29 4.46 -8.98 -16.21
C TYR A 29 4.91 -9.32 -14.80
N ALA A 30 6.05 -8.80 -14.34
CA ALA A 30 6.53 -9.02 -12.99
C ALA A 30 5.58 -8.42 -11.93
N ALA A 31 5.09 -7.19 -12.14
CA ALA A 31 4.11 -6.55 -11.27
C ALA A 31 2.78 -7.32 -11.21
N SER A 32 2.32 -7.80 -12.37
CA SER A 32 1.10 -8.64 -12.46
C SER A 32 1.28 -9.97 -11.74
N ALA A 33 2.44 -10.64 -11.91
CA ALA A 33 2.76 -11.87 -11.21
C ALA A 33 2.76 -11.68 -9.68
N VAL A 34 3.36 -10.61 -9.18
CA VAL A 34 3.31 -10.26 -7.74
C VAL A 34 1.87 -10.12 -7.26
N THR A 35 1.04 -9.41 -8.01
CA THR A 35 -0.37 -9.18 -7.63
C THR A 35 -1.15 -10.49 -7.54
N VAL A 36 -1.03 -11.36 -8.56
CA VAL A 36 -1.71 -12.66 -8.59
C VAL A 36 -1.22 -13.56 -7.46
N ILE A 37 0.11 -13.69 -7.30
CA ILE A 37 0.69 -14.53 -6.24
C ILE A 37 0.24 -14.04 -4.87
N THR A 38 0.27 -12.73 -4.62
CA THR A 38 -0.12 -12.16 -3.33
C THR A 38 -1.62 -12.34 -3.09
N ALA A 39 -2.47 -12.11 -4.09
CA ALA A 39 -3.91 -12.29 -3.98
C ALA A 39 -4.29 -13.73 -3.59
N VAL A 40 -3.55 -14.73 -4.08
CA VAL A 40 -3.76 -16.14 -3.72
C VAL A 40 -3.17 -16.46 -2.34
N LEU A 41 -1.96 -15.98 -2.05
CA LEU A 41 -1.25 -16.33 -0.82
C LEU A 41 -1.79 -15.60 0.41
N SER A 42 -2.24 -14.35 0.29
CA SER A 42 -2.66 -13.52 1.44
C SER A 42 -3.77 -14.18 2.28
N PRO A 43 -4.88 -14.68 1.72
CA PRO A 43 -5.91 -15.35 2.53
C PRO A 43 -5.43 -16.68 3.13
N ILE A 44 -4.63 -17.45 2.36
CA ILE A 44 -4.13 -18.76 2.80
C ILE A 44 -3.19 -18.58 4.00
N LEU A 45 -2.19 -17.73 3.85
CA LEU A 45 -1.25 -17.44 4.91
C LEU A 45 -1.93 -16.72 6.08
N GLY A 46 -2.92 -15.86 5.81
CA GLY A 46 -3.74 -15.20 6.83
C GLY A 46 -4.47 -16.19 7.72
N THR A 47 -5.16 -17.17 7.11
CA THR A 47 -5.86 -18.24 7.85
C THR A 47 -4.90 -19.11 8.65
N LEU A 48 -3.71 -19.42 8.12
CA LEU A 48 -2.67 -20.14 8.85
C LEU A 48 -2.16 -19.32 10.03
N ALA A 49 -1.96 -18.02 9.85
CA ALA A 49 -1.46 -17.12 10.89
C ALA A 49 -2.45 -16.97 12.06
N ASP A 50 -3.74 -17.17 11.84
CA ASP A 50 -4.73 -17.18 12.93
C ASP A 50 -4.61 -18.37 13.86
N THR A 51 -3.89 -19.41 13.46
CA THR A 51 -3.55 -20.53 14.34
C THR A 51 -2.62 -20.07 15.46
N ARG A 52 -2.80 -20.63 16.66
CA ARG A 52 -2.01 -20.28 17.85
C ARG A 52 -0.51 -20.33 17.59
N ASN A 53 0.19 -19.24 17.90
CA ASN A 53 1.64 -19.05 17.75
C ASN A 53 2.17 -19.06 16.30
N PHE A 54 1.32 -19.02 15.26
CA PHE A 54 1.76 -19.02 13.86
C PHE A 54 1.97 -17.62 13.29
N LYS A 55 1.23 -16.61 13.75
CA LYS A 55 1.24 -15.25 13.17
C LYS A 55 2.63 -14.62 13.16
N LYS A 56 3.35 -14.68 14.30
CA LYS A 56 4.70 -14.13 14.40
C LYS A 56 5.74 -14.83 13.53
N PRO A 57 5.85 -16.18 13.51
CA PRO A 57 6.76 -16.89 12.61
C PRO A 57 6.50 -16.59 11.12
N ILE A 58 5.25 -16.60 10.67
CA ILE A 58 4.90 -16.34 9.28
C ILE A 58 5.22 -14.87 8.91
N PHE A 59 4.90 -13.91 9.78
CA PHE A 59 5.31 -12.52 9.60
C PHE A 59 6.83 -12.38 9.48
N THR A 60 7.59 -13.02 10.38
CA THR A 60 9.06 -12.99 10.36
C THR A 60 9.61 -13.58 9.08
N PHE A 61 9.04 -14.68 8.59
CA PHE A 61 9.42 -15.29 7.33
C PHE A 61 9.20 -14.34 6.15
N CYS A 62 8.02 -13.70 6.07
CA CYS A 62 7.72 -12.74 5.02
C CYS A 62 8.67 -11.53 5.05
N VAL A 63 8.98 -11.01 6.24
CA VAL A 63 9.97 -9.91 6.40
C VAL A 63 11.36 -10.37 5.95
N ALA A 64 11.79 -11.58 6.35
CA ALA A 64 13.09 -12.11 5.97
C ALA A 64 13.22 -12.26 4.44
N VAL A 65 12.19 -12.82 3.78
CA VAL A 65 12.14 -12.93 2.30
C VAL A 65 12.23 -11.56 1.64
N GLY A 66 11.50 -10.57 2.15
CA GLY A 66 11.53 -9.22 1.62
C GLY A 66 12.87 -8.51 1.82
N VAL A 67 13.46 -8.58 3.02
CA VAL A 67 14.74 -7.95 3.36
C VAL A 67 15.90 -8.60 2.59
N ILE A 68 15.98 -9.93 2.60
CA ILE A 68 17.01 -10.68 1.85
C ILE A 68 16.88 -10.41 0.36
N GLY A 69 15.65 -10.44 -0.17
CA GLY A 69 15.40 -10.13 -1.57
C GLY A 69 15.76 -8.70 -1.94
N CYS A 70 15.51 -7.72 -1.06
CA CYS A 70 15.91 -6.34 -1.29
C CYS A 70 17.45 -6.18 -1.37
N CYS A 71 18.20 -6.86 -0.50
CA CYS A 71 19.66 -6.91 -0.59
C CYS A 71 20.14 -7.64 -1.86
N ALA A 72 19.52 -8.78 -2.19
CA ALA A 72 19.92 -9.60 -3.32
C ALA A 72 19.65 -8.91 -4.67
N MET A 73 18.61 -8.07 -4.80
CA MET A 73 18.39 -7.26 -6.00
C MET A 73 19.60 -6.39 -6.33
N GLY A 74 20.25 -5.79 -5.31
CA GLY A 74 21.45 -5.00 -5.51
C GLY A 74 22.67 -5.79 -6.02
N MET A 75 22.67 -7.12 -5.89
CA MET A 75 23.73 -8.00 -6.37
C MET A 75 23.48 -8.56 -7.78
N ALA A 76 22.28 -8.33 -8.33
CA ALA A 76 21.94 -8.82 -9.66
C ALA A 76 22.71 -8.07 -10.75
N SER A 77 23.42 -8.78 -11.62
CA SER A 77 24.20 -8.24 -12.74
C SER A 77 23.42 -8.19 -14.05
N THR A 78 22.25 -8.84 -14.12
CA THR A 78 21.40 -8.90 -15.32
C THR A 78 19.93 -8.69 -14.95
N TRP A 79 19.13 -8.28 -15.93
CA TRP A 79 17.74 -7.90 -15.74
C TRP A 79 16.81 -9.03 -15.29
N LEU A 80 17.02 -10.27 -15.80
CA LEU A 80 16.13 -11.40 -15.49
C LEU A 80 16.26 -11.90 -14.04
N PRO A 81 17.44 -12.18 -13.49
CA PRO A 81 17.61 -12.46 -12.06
C PRO A 81 17.07 -11.32 -11.18
N PHE A 82 17.28 -10.06 -11.57
CA PHE A 82 16.74 -8.91 -10.86
C PHE A 82 15.20 -8.98 -10.75
N LEU A 83 14.50 -9.22 -11.87
CA LEU A 83 13.04 -9.35 -11.88
C LEU A 83 12.53 -10.52 -11.05
N LEU A 84 13.19 -11.68 -11.13
CA LEU A 84 12.80 -12.84 -10.32
C LEU A 84 12.96 -12.55 -8.83
N ILE A 85 14.08 -11.97 -8.41
CA ILE A 85 14.32 -11.58 -7.03
C ILE A 85 13.29 -10.51 -6.59
N PHE A 86 12.98 -9.54 -7.46
CA PHE A 86 11.96 -8.53 -7.20
C PHE A 86 10.58 -9.15 -6.90
N ILE A 87 10.16 -10.14 -7.70
CA ILE A 87 8.87 -10.82 -7.47
C ILE A 87 8.84 -11.44 -6.07
N PHE A 88 9.86 -12.22 -5.69
CA PHE A 88 9.92 -12.85 -4.37
C PHE A 88 9.99 -11.80 -3.23
N ALA A 89 10.84 -10.80 -3.38
CA ALA A 89 10.97 -9.71 -2.39
C ALA A 89 9.65 -8.96 -2.19
N LYS A 90 8.97 -8.64 -3.29
CA LYS A 90 7.70 -7.90 -3.25
C LYS A 90 6.56 -8.74 -2.69
N VAL A 91 6.52 -10.04 -2.97
CA VAL A 91 5.56 -10.97 -2.35
C VAL A 91 5.81 -11.07 -0.84
N GLY A 92 7.06 -11.19 -0.40
CA GLY A 92 7.42 -11.16 1.02
C GLY A 92 7.01 -9.86 1.71
N PHE A 93 7.30 -8.71 1.08
CA PHE A 93 6.86 -7.40 1.57
C PHE A 93 5.33 -7.33 1.69
N SER A 94 4.63 -7.70 0.64
CA SER A 94 3.17 -7.66 0.61
C SER A 94 2.53 -8.56 1.65
N GLY A 95 3.05 -9.79 1.81
CA GLY A 95 2.59 -10.71 2.85
C GLY A 95 2.84 -10.16 4.26
N SER A 96 3.99 -9.53 4.50
CA SER A 96 4.29 -8.93 5.81
C SER A 96 3.28 -7.85 6.20
N LEU A 97 2.76 -7.07 5.25
CA LEU A 97 1.74 -6.04 5.53
C LEU A 97 0.40 -6.63 5.99
N VAL A 98 -0.03 -7.75 5.39
CA VAL A 98 -1.26 -8.45 5.80
C VAL A 98 -1.21 -8.84 7.28
N PHE A 99 -0.06 -9.42 7.70
CA PHE A 99 0.11 -9.82 9.10
C PHE A 99 0.27 -8.62 10.03
N TYR A 100 1.02 -7.61 9.62
CA TYR A 100 1.14 -6.35 10.36
C TYR A 100 -0.23 -5.72 10.62
N ASP A 101 -1.08 -5.66 9.61
CA ASP A 101 -2.42 -5.10 9.74
C ASP A 101 -3.32 -5.96 10.64
N SER A 102 -3.25 -7.29 10.52
CA SER A 102 -4.01 -8.22 11.36
C SER A 102 -3.55 -8.24 12.83
N MET A 103 -2.30 -7.83 13.12
CA MET A 103 -1.79 -7.69 14.49
C MET A 103 -2.48 -6.57 15.28
N LEU A 104 -3.20 -5.66 14.62
CA LEU A 104 -3.89 -4.56 15.29
C LEU A 104 -4.87 -5.07 16.37
N SER A 105 -5.57 -6.16 16.10
CA SER A 105 -6.49 -6.80 17.06
C SER A 105 -5.79 -7.37 18.30
N ASP A 106 -4.51 -7.75 18.18
CA ASP A 106 -3.72 -8.31 19.27
C ASP A 106 -3.02 -7.27 20.14
N VAL A 107 -2.71 -6.08 19.56
CA VAL A 107 -1.90 -5.06 20.25
C VAL A 107 -2.74 -3.99 20.94
N THR A 108 -4.06 -3.96 20.72
CA THR A 108 -4.95 -2.97 21.33
C THR A 108 -6.39 -3.46 21.43
N VAL A 109 -7.18 -2.76 22.24
CA VAL A 109 -8.63 -3.00 22.41
C VAL A 109 -9.45 -2.18 21.41
N PRO A 110 -10.71 -2.58 21.10
CA PRO A 110 -11.54 -1.92 20.09
C PRO A 110 -11.65 -0.40 20.25
N ASP A 111 -11.79 0.10 21.48
CA ASP A 111 -11.97 1.53 21.77
C ASP A 111 -10.74 2.38 21.41
N ARG A 112 -9.56 1.77 21.33
CA ARG A 112 -8.29 2.44 21.02
C ARG A 112 -7.73 2.07 19.64
N MET A 113 -8.41 1.23 18.86
CA MET A 113 -7.91 0.77 17.55
C MET A 113 -7.67 1.92 16.58
N ASP A 114 -8.55 2.92 16.54
CA ASP A 114 -8.39 4.08 15.65
C ASP A 114 -7.16 4.90 16.01
N GLU A 115 -6.93 5.14 17.30
CA GLU A 115 -5.76 5.86 17.80
C GLU A 115 -4.46 5.12 17.47
N VAL A 116 -4.41 3.83 17.77
CA VAL A 116 -3.21 2.99 17.56
C VAL A 116 -2.93 2.82 16.07
N SER A 117 -3.95 2.58 15.26
CA SER A 117 -3.83 2.52 13.81
C SER A 117 -3.28 3.82 13.22
N SER A 118 -3.84 4.95 13.63
CA SER A 118 -3.43 6.29 13.17
C SER A 118 -2.00 6.62 13.57
N LYS A 119 -1.57 6.28 14.79
CA LYS A 119 -0.17 6.40 15.23
C LYS A 119 0.76 5.53 14.39
N GLY A 120 0.36 4.29 14.09
CA GLY A 120 1.14 3.38 13.24
C GLY A 120 1.39 3.96 11.84
N TYR A 121 0.35 4.49 11.20
CA TYR A 121 0.48 5.17 9.91
C TYR A 121 1.30 6.45 10.00
N ALA A 122 1.09 7.28 11.02
CA ALA A 122 1.87 8.50 11.22
C ALA A 122 3.37 8.20 11.31
N TRP A 123 3.77 7.27 12.18
CA TRP A 123 5.18 6.87 12.28
C TRP A 123 5.71 6.22 11.01
N GLY A 124 4.86 5.53 10.24
CA GLY A 124 5.20 4.99 8.93
C GLY A 124 5.53 6.09 7.93
N TYR A 125 4.72 7.16 7.85
CA TYR A 125 4.97 8.28 6.95
C TYR A 125 6.27 9.00 7.26
N ILE A 126 6.46 9.48 8.48
CA ILE A 126 7.70 10.20 8.82
C ILE A 126 8.92 9.27 8.80
N GLY A 127 8.76 8.01 9.22
CA GLY A 127 9.83 7.00 9.19
C GLY A 127 10.28 6.66 7.78
N SER A 128 9.40 6.75 6.78
CA SER A 128 9.76 6.53 5.37
C SER A 128 10.52 7.72 4.75
N CYS A 129 10.35 8.93 5.28
CA CYS A 129 11.06 10.10 4.79
C CYS A 129 12.58 9.99 5.01
N VAL A 130 13.01 9.41 6.13
CA VAL A 130 14.45 9.28 6.46
C VAL A 130 15.20 8.49 5.39
N PRO A 131 14.89 7.21 5.13
CA PRO A 131 15.60 6.45 4.10
C PRO A 131 15.34 7.02 2.69
N PHE A 132 14.18 7.64 2.43
CA PHE A 132 13.91 8.27 1.15
C PHE A 132 14.87 9.42 0.85
N VAL A 133 15.05 10.35 1.78
CA VAL A 133 15.97 11.49 1.62
C VAL A 133 17.41 11.02 1.50
N VAL A 134 17.84 10.08 2.35
CA VAL A 134 19.20 9.51 2.32
C VAL A 134 19.47 8.82 0.97
N CYS A 135 18.56 7.98 0.51
CA CYS A 135 18.72 7.28 -0.77
C CYS A 135 18.68 8.22 -1.96
N LEU A 136 17.79 9.23 -1.94
CA LEU A 136 17.71 10.24 -3.00
C LEU A 136 18.99 11.07 -3.08
N ALA A 137 19.49 11.56 -1.94
CA ALA A 137 20.74 12.31 -1.86
C ALA A 137 21.95 11.47 -2.35
N LEU A 138 22.00 10.20 -1.99
CA LEU A 138 23.02 9.26 -2.44
C LEU A 138 23.00 9.06 -3.96
N VAL A 139 21.81 8.84 -4.54
CA VAL A 139 21.66 8.58 -5.98
C VAL A 139 21.93 9.85 -6.80
N LEU A 140 21.42 11.01 -6.38
CA LEU A 140 21.66 12.29 -7.06
C LEU A 140 23.09 12.78 -6.88
N GLY A 141 23.71 12.52 -5.73
CA GLY A 141 25.09 12.92 -5.41
C GLY A 141 26.16 11.94 -5.86
N ALA A 142 25.81 10.82 -6.49
CA ALA A 142 26.76 9.74 -6.83
C ALA A 142 28.01 10.22 -7.58
N GLY A 143 27.83 11.07 -8.60
CA GLY A 143 28.94 11.67 -9.37
C GLY A 143 29.85 12.56 -8.54
N SER A 144 29.29 13.32 -7.58
CA SER A 144 30.05 14.23 -6.71
C SER A 144 30.91 13.50 -5.68
N ILE A 145 30.51 12.29 -5.27
CA ILE A 145 31.25 11.44 -4.31
C ILE A 145 32.10 10.36 -5.00
N GLY A 146 32.16 10.38 -6.35
CA GLY A 146 33.01 9.49 -7.13
C GLY A 146 32.57 8.04 -7.20
N ILE A 147 31.29 7.73 -6.98
CA ILE A 147 30.74 6.38 -7.13
C ILE A 147 29.86 6.28 -8.38
N SER A 148 29.76 5.06 -8.95
CA SER A 148 28.88 4.84 -10.08
C SER A 148 27.41 4.91 -9.68
N GLN A 149 26.55 5.31 -10.62
CA GLN A 149 25.09 5.33 -10.43
C GLN A 149 24.56 3.97 -9.97
N MET A 150 25.09 2.89 -10.52
CA MET A 150 24.73 1.51 -10.16
C MET A 150 25.11 1.20 -8.71
N THR A 151 26.30 1.62 -8.26
CA THR A 151 26.74 1.46 -6.87
C THR A 151 25.84 2.26 -5.91
N ALA A 152 25.44 3.49 -6.29
CA ALA A 152 24.52 4.30 -5.48
C ALA A 152 23.14 3.63 -5.34
N LEU A 153 22.59 3.05 -6.42
CA LEU A 153 21.33 2.30 -6.39
C LEU A 153 21.44 1.05 -5.52
N ASN A 154 22.54 0.28 -5.61
CA ASN A 154 22.79 -0.87 -4.75
C ASN A 154 22.84 -0.49 -3.26
N LEU A 155 23.55 0.56 -2.93
CA LEU A 155 23.61 1.08 -1.56
C LEU A 155 22.23 1.54 -1.06
N ALA A 156 21.44 2.18 -1.93
CA ALA A 156 20.07 2.61 -1.59
C ALA A 156 19.15 1.42 -1.26
N LEU A 157 19.25 0.32 -2.01
CA LEU A 157 18.52 -0.91 -1.70
C LEU A 157 18.97 -1.52 -0.37
N PHE A 158 20.27 -1.57 -0.12
CA PHE A 158 20.82 -2.07 1.13
C PHE A 158 20.40 -1.22 2.34
N ILE A 159 20.50 0.10 2.25
CA ILE A 159 20.05 1.04 3.30
C ILE A 159 18.56 0.81 3.61
N THR A 160 17.75 0.62 2.58
CA THR A 160 16.31 0.36 2.75
C THR A 160 16.07 -0.98 3.45
N ALA A 161 16.77 -2.03 3.05
CA ALA A 161 16.65 -3.35 3.67
C ALA A 161 17.02 -3.31 5.17
N VAL A 162 18.14 -2.65 5.50
CA VAL A 162 18.60 -2.46 6.89
C VAL A 162 17.60 -1.63 7.68
N TRP A 163 17.10 -0.52 7.11
CA TRP A 163 16.10 0.33 7.75
C TRP A 163 14.84 -0.45 8.09
N TRP A 164 14.32 -1.21 7.11
CA TRP A 164 13.14 -2.05 7.31
C TRP A 164 13.36 -3.10 8.40
N LEU A 165 14.49 -3.81 8.36
CA LEU A 165 14.81 -4.80 9.39
C LEU A 165 14.88 -4.17 10.79
N VAL A 166 15.64 -3.08 10.94
CA VAL A 166 15.86 -2.41 12.23
C VAL A 166 14.54 -1.89 12.81
N THR A 167 13.70 -1.27 11.99
CA THR A 167 12.40 -0.74 12.44
C THR A 167 11.38 -1.85 12.73
N THR A 168 11.54 -3.06 12.17
CA THR A 168 10.69 -4.22 12.46
C THR A 168 11.08 -4.95 13.75
N LEU A 169 12.35 -4.88 14.17
CA LEU A 169 12.84 -5.60 15.35
C LEU A 169 12.06 -5.32 16.65
N PRO A 170 11.66 -4.06 16.99
CA PRO A 170 10.88 -3.82 18.20
C PRO A 170 9.54 -4.57 18.19
N LEU A 171 8.84 -4.60 17.07
CA LEU A 171 7.60 -5.35 16.91
C LEU A 171 7.86 -6.84 17.09
N LEU A 172 8.86 -7.40 16.44
CA LEU A 172 9.22 -8.82 16.59
C LEU A 172 9.57 -9.22 18.03
N ARG A 173 10.19 -8.32 18.80
CA ARG A 173 10.54 -8.60 20.20
C ARG A 173 9.34 -8.56 21.13
N GLN A 174 8.41 -7.62 20.93
CA GLN A 174 7.33 -7.33 21.87
C GLN A 174 6.01 -8.02 21.52
N TYR A 175 5.77 -8.31 20.23
CA TYR A 175 4.51 -8.89 19.78
C TYR A 175 4.22 -10.26 20.39
N LYS A 176 3.00 -10.38 20.90
CA LYS A 176 2.39 -11.63 21.37
C LYS A 176 1.02 -11.79 20.70
N GLN A 177 0.75 -12.96 20.16
CA GLN A 177 -0.57 -13.28 19.61
C GLN A 177 -1.54 -13.52 20.77
N VAL A 178 -2.59 -12.70 20.84
CA VAL A 178 -3.63 -12.75 21.89
C VAL A 178 -4.85 -13.50 21.37
N HIS A 179 -5.27 -13.21 20.16
CA HIS A 179 -6.43 -13.83 19.52
C HIS A 179 -5.97 -14.88 18.52
N PHE A 180 -6.50 -16.09 18.65
CA PHE A 180 -6.10 -17.23 17.81
C PHE A 180 -7.19 -18.30 17.77
N VAL A 181 -7.08 -19.16 16.76
CA VAL A 181 -7.84 -20.40 16.66
C VAL A 181 -6.92 -21.53 17.17
N GLU A 182 -7.47 -22.44 17.97
CA GLU A 182 -6.71 -23.58 18.48
C GLU A 182 -6.19 -24.48 17.36
N VAL A 183 -5.02 -25.06 17.57
CA VAL A 183 -4.38 -25.96 16.61
C VAL A 183 -5.26 -27.19 16.43
N GLN A 184 -5.66 -27.47 15.19
CA GLN A 184 -6.36 -28.68 14.81
C GLN A 184 -5.47 -29.57 13.93
N GLU A 185 -5.71 -30.88 13.94
CA GLU A 185 -5.03 -31.77 13.02
C GLU A 185 -5.27 -31.34 11.56
N HIS A 186 -4.21 -31.35 10.73
CA HIS A 186 -4.24 -30.90 9.34
C HIS A 186 -4.52 -29.40 9.11
N ALA A 187 -3.87 -28.51 9.87
CA ALA A 187 -4.05 -27.05 9.82
C ALA A 187 -4.08 -26.46 8.41
N ILE A 188 -3.21 -26.91 7.50
CA ILE A 188 -3.17 -26.42 6.10
C ILE A 188 -4.45 -26.74 5.33
N ARG A 189 -4.90 -28.02 5.38
CA ARG A 189 -6.12 -28.44 4.68
C ARG A 189 -7.36 -27.74 5.23
N GLN A 190 -7.40 -27.53 6.52
CA GLN A 190 -8.48 -26.81 7.19
C GLN A 190 -8.47 -25.31 6.87
N SER A 191 -7.29 -24.70 6.69
CA SER A 191 -7.20 -23.31 6.25
C SER A 191 -7.88 -23.10 4.88
N PHE A 192 -7.67 -23.99 3.92
CA PHE A 192 -8.36 -23.93 2.64
C PHE A 192 -9.88 -24.11 2.79
N ALA A 193 -10.33 -25.03 3.64
CA ALA A 193 -11.75 -25.23 3.90
C ALA A 193 -12.38 -24.00 4.58
N ARG A 194 -11.68 -23.39 5.53
CA ARG A 194 -12.11 -22.17 6.23
C ARG A 194 -12.25 -20.99 5.28
N ILE A 195 -11.26 -20.73 4.41
CA ILE A 195 -11.35 -19.68 3.39
C ILE A 195 -12.55 -19.91 2.49
N GLY A 196 -12.74 -21.16 2.02
CA GLY A 196 -13.90 -21.52 1.19
C GLY A 196 -15.23 -21.29 1.92
N HIS A 197 -15.28 -21.57 3.22
CA HIS A 197 -16.45 -21.29 4.06
C HIS A 197 -16.65 -19.78 4.22
N THR A 198 -15.62 -19.03 4.59
CA THR A 198 -15.71 -17.56 4.79
C THR A 198 -16.16 -16.86 3.49
N LEU A 199 -15.59 -17.22 2.33
CA LEU A 199 -16.01 -16.65 1.05
C LEU A 199 -17.48 -16.94 0.69
N ARG A 200 -17.97 -18.14 1.02
CA ARG A 200 -19.38 -18.51 0.77
C ARG A 200 -20.35 -17.75 1.69
N HIS A 201 -19.95 -17.53 2.95
CA HIS A 201 -20.79 -16.91 3.97
C HIS A 201 -20.50 -15.40 4.14
N LEU A 202 -19.53 -14.85 3.39
CA LEU A 202 -19.20 -13.43 3.47
C LEU A 202 -20.41 -12.51 3.20
N LYS A 203 -21.33 -12.95 2.32
CA LYS A 203 -22.58 -12.22 2.02
C LYS A 203 -23.57 -12.21 3.18
N GLU A 204 -23.47 -13.16 4.10
CA GLU A 204 -24.32 -13.24 5.29
C GLU A 204 -23.92 -12.21 6.33
N ASP A 205 -22.60 -11.92 6.42
CA ASP A 205 -22.09 -10.78 7.18
C ASP A 205 -22.19 -9.51 6.34
N ARG A 206 -23.39 -8.94 6.35
CA ARG A 206 -23.74 -7.79 5.50
C ARG A 206 -22.81 -6.60 5.73
N GLN A 207 -22.39 -6.34 6.98
CA GLN A 207 -21.54 -5.21 7.31
C GLN A 207 -20.15 -5.38 6.70
N VAL A 208 -19.51 -6.53 6.89
CA VAL A 208 -18.18 -6.83 6.33
C VAL A 208 -18.21 -6.84 4.80
N PHE A 209 -19.25 -7.48 4.21
CA PHE A 209 -19.37 -7.55 2.75
C PHE A 209 -19.44 -6.16 2.09
N TRP A 210 -20.36 -5.30 2.56
CA TRP A 210 -20.54 -3.97 1.98
C TRP A 210 -19.35 -3.06 2.29
N PHE A 211 -18.71 -3.23 3.46
CA PHE A 211 -17.50 -2.49 3.78
C PHE A 211 -16.36 -2.86 2.81
N LEU A 212 -16.10 -4.15 2.56
CA LEU A 212 -15.04 -4.58 1.63
C LEU A 212 -15.30 -4.07 0.21
N LEU A 213 -16.56 -4.06 -0.24
CA LEU A 213 -16.92 -3.53 -1.56
C LEU A 213 -16.75 -2.01 -1.63
N ALA A 214 -17.13 -1.28 -0.57
CA ALA A 214 -16.89 0.15 -0.46
C ALA A 214 -15.39 0.45 -0.44
N PHE A 215 -14.63 -0.28 0.39
CA PHE A 215 -13.19 -0.17 0.52
C PHE A 215 -12.51 -0.40 -0.82
N PHE A 216 -12.87 -1.45 -1.54
CA PHE A 216 -12.36 -1.72 -2.88
C PHE A 216 -12.53 -0.50 -3.81
N CYS A 217 -13.70 0.14 -3.82
CA CYS A 217 -13.95 1.29 -4.69
C CYS A 217 -13.14 2.52 -4.27
N TYR A 218 -13.25 2.97 -3.01
CA TYR A 218 -12.62 4.24 -2.65
C TYR A 218 -11.11 4.14 -2.48
N ILE A 219 -10.58 2.99 -2.02
CA ILE A 219 -9.13 2.83 -1.86
C ILE A 219 -8.42 2.69 -3.21
N ASP A 220 -9.11 2.16 -4.23
CA ASP A 220 -8.65 2.16 -5.62
C ASP A 220 -8.40 3.59 -6.10
N GLY A 221 -9.36 4.47 -5.92
CA GLY A 221 -9.17 5.88 -6.25
C GLY A 221 -8.00 6.51 -5.50
N VAL A 222 -7.87 6.23 -4.19
CA VAL A 222 -6.77 6.74 -3.35
C VAL A 222 -5.41 6.27 -3.86
N TYR A 223 -5.23 4.96 -4.05
CA TYR A 223 -3.96 4.40 -4.50
C TYR A 223 -3.63 4.83 -5.93
N THR A 224 -4.62 4.91 -6.81
CA THR A 224 -4.42 5.40 -8.17
C THR A 224 -3.94 6.86 -8.20
N ILE A 225 -4.51 7.74 -7.37
CA ILE A 225 -4.04 9.13 -7.25
C ILE A 225 -2.58 9.17 -6.80
N ILE A 226 -2.20 8.34 -5.82
CA ILE A 226 -0.84 8.29 -5.28
C ILE A 226 0.14 7.72 -6.31
N ASP A 227 -0.20 6.58 -6.92
CA ASP A 227 0.69 5.84 -7.81
C ASP A 227 0.87 6.55 -9.16
N MET A 228 -0.17 7.22 -9.64
CA MET A 228 -0.13 7.93 -10.93
C MET A 228 0.25 9.42 -10.81
N ALA A 229 0.46 9.95 -9.59
CA ALA A 229 0.71 11.38 -9.39
C ALA A 229 1.88 11.91 -10.24
N THR A 230 3.02 11.20 -10.26
CA THR A 230 4.20 11.60 -11.04
C THR A 230 3.94 11.47 -12.55
N ALA A 231 3.35 10.38 -13.00
CA ALA A 231 3.01 10.17 -14.41
C ALA A 231 2.03 11.25 -14.92
N TYR A 232 1.03 11.57 -14.10
CA TYR A 232 0.07 12.62 -14.38
C TYR A 232 0.74 14.00 -14.46
N GLY A 233 1.56 14.37 -13.48
CA GLY A 233 2.30 15.63 -13.49
C GLY A 233 3.24 15.76 -14.69
N THR A 234 3.94 14.68 -15.05
CA THR A 234 4.81 14.63 -16.23
C THR A 234 4.02 14.78 -17.53
N ALA A 235 2.85 14.14 -17.64
CA ALA A 235 1.97 14.28 -18.79
C ALA A 235 1.45 15.72 -18.99
N LEU A 236 1.39 16.50 -17.92
CA LEU A 236 1.07 17.94 -17.96
C LEU A 236 2.30 18.85 -18.21
N GLY A 237 3.49 18.26 -18.40
CA GLY A 237 4.73 19.01 -18.62
C GLY A 237 5.29 19.70 -17.37
N LEU A 238 4.93 19.23 -16.17
CA LEU A 238 5.44 19.77 -14.90
C LEU A 238 6.87 19.31 -14.64
N ASP A 239 7.62 20.12 -13.87
CA ASP A 239 9.00 19.82 -13.51
C ASP A 239 9.11 18.54 -12.63
N THR A 240 9.95 17.60 -13.08
CA THR A 240 10.14 16.30 -12.40
C THR A 240 10.67 16.44 -10.99
N THR A 241 11.60 17.37 -10.76
CA THR A 241 12.15 17.62 -9.41
C THR A 241 11.06 18.12 -8.48
N GLY A 242 10.23 19.06 -8.99
CA GLY A 242 9.06 19.56 -8.27
C GLY A 242 8.05 18.47 -7.93
N LEU A 243 7.84 17.50 -8.84
CA LEU A 243 6.95 16.35 -8.60
C LEU A 243 7.48 15.44 -7.47
N LEU A 244 8.77 15.11 -7.48
CA LEU A 244 9.38 14.27 -6.44
C LEU A 244 9.35 14.96 -5.06
N LEU A 245 9.63 16.26 -5.01
CA LEU A 245 9.54 17.04 -3.77
C LEU A 245 8.09 17.13 -3.27
N ALA A 246 7.11 17.26 -4.15
CA ALA A 246 5.71 17.27 -3.78
C ALA A 246 5.27 15.94 -3.14
N LEU A 247 5.76 14.78 -3.64
CA LEU A 247 5.54 13.49 -2.99
C LEU A 247 6.14 13.44 -1.58
N LEU A 248 7.32 13.99 -1.38
CA LEU A 248 7.93 14.09 -0.05
C LEU A 248 7.08 14.96 0.89
N VAL A 249 6.60 16.10 0.41
CA VAL A 249 5.69 16.99 1.16
C VAL A 249 4.41 16.25 1.55
N THR A 250 3.83 15.45 0.63
CA THR A 250 2.67 14.62 0.94
C THR A 250 2.91 13.71 2.16
N GLN A 251 4.07 13.06 2.24
CA GLN A 251 4.42 12.19 3.38
C GLN A 251 4.62 12.98 4.67
N ILE A 252 5.27 14.14 4.59
CA ILE A 252 5.50 15.02 5.74
C ILE A 252 4.15 15.54 6.30
N VAL A 253 3.23 15.93 5.43
CA VAL A 253 1.89 16.40 5.82
C VAL A 253 1.02 15.24 6.35
N ALA A 254 1.16 14.05 5.79
CA ALA A 254 0.40 12.89 6.23
C ALA A 254 0.74 12.47 7.68
N PHE A 255 1.95 12.74 8.17
CA PHE A 255 2.34 12.45 9.54
C PHE A 255 1.46 13.19 10.59
N PRO A 256 1.44 14.53 10.67
CA PRO A 256 0.60 15.23 11.63
C PRO A 256 -0.89 15.00 11.37
N SER A 257 -1.30 14.87 10.12
CA SER A 257 -2.69 14.60 9.76
C SER A 257 -3.18 13.27 10.31
N ALA A 258 -2.41 12.20 10.19
CA ALA A 258 -2.77 10.90 10.77
C ALA A 258 -2.93 10.99 12.30
N LEU A 259 -2.07 11.75 13.00
CA LEU A 259 -2.22 12.00 14.44
C LEU A 259 -3.48 12.80 14.78
N VAL A 260 -3.85 13.78 13.95
CA VAL A 260 -5.11 14.54 14.11
C VAL A 260 -6.31 13.62 13.95
N PHE A 261 -6.35 12.78 12.91
CA PHE A 261 -7.43 11.80 12.74
C PHE A 261 -7.51 10.80 13.89
N GLY A 262 -6.37 10.36 14.42
CA GLY A 262 -6.32 9.51 15.61
C GLY A 262 -6.87 10.19 16.87
N ARG A 263 -6.74 11.51 17.00
CA ARG A 263 -7.38 12.27 18.10
C ARG A 263 -8.86 12.51 17.85
N LEU A 264 -9.23 12.86 16.62
CA LEU A 264 -10.63 13.08 16.24
C LEU A 264 -11.47 11.80 16.41
N SER A 265 -10.89 10.62 16.22
CA SER A 265 -11.59 9.35 16.43
C SER A 265 -12.00 9.08 17.87
N GLY A 266 -11.42 9.80 18.83
CA GLY A 266 -11.89 9.81 20.23
C GLY A 266 -13.17 10.60 20.45
N GLN A 267 -13.56 11.47 19.50
CA GLN A 267 -14.78 12.28 19.56
C GLN A 267 -15.83 11.87 18.54
N TYR A 268 -15.39 11.41 17.38
CA TYR A 268 -16.22 11.02 16.25
C TYR A 268 -15.90 9.59 15.81
N PRO A 269 -16.89 8.71 15.66
CA PRO A 269 -16.64 7.34 15.24
C PRO A 269 -16.05 7.28 13.82
N SER A 270 -15.25 6.22 13.54
CA SER A 270 -14.65 5.98 12.22
C SER A 270 -15.69 5.94 11.08
N GLY A 271 -16.92 5.48 11.38
CA GLY A 271 -18.06 5.52 10.44
C GLY A 271 -18.45 6.93 9.97
N THR A 272 -18.11 7.99 10.73
CA THR A 272 -18.31 9.39 10.33
C THR A 272 -17.07 9.97 9.66
N LEU A 273 -15.88 9.64 10.15
CA LEU A 273 -14.64 10.23 9.63
C LEU A 273 -14.21 9.66 8.27
N ILE A 274 -14.46 8.37 8.00
CA ILE A 274 -14.13 7.74 6.71
C ILE A 274 -14.90 8.40 5.56
N PRO A 275 -16.23 8.61 5.62
CA PRO A 275 -16.97 9.35 4.59
C PRO A 275 -16.45 10.76 4.34
N VAL A 276 -15.99 11.46 5.38
CA VAL A 276 -15.37 12.80 5.23
C VAL A 276 -14.09 12.69 4.39
N CYS A 277 -13.26 11.69 4.66
CA CYS A 277 -12.05 11.45 3.86
C CYS A 277 -12.40 11.08 2.41
N ILE A 278 -13.40 10.23 2.17
CA ILE A 278 -13.85 9.86 0.81
C ILE A 278 -14.34 11.09 0.05
N ALA A 279 -15.15 11.95 0.70
CA ALA A 279 -15.63 13.19 0.10
C ALA A 279 -14.48 14.16 -0.22
N ALA A 280 -13.46 14.24 0.64
CA ALA A 280 -12.27 15.03 0.38
C ALA A 280 -11.50 14.50 -0.85
N TYR A 281 -11.35 13.19 -0.99
CA TYR A 281 -10.73 12.59 -2.18
C TYR A 281 -11.55 12.78 -3.45
N ALA A 282 -12.87 12.78 -3.38
CA ALA A 282 -13.72 13.19 -4.49
C ALA A 282 -13.45 14.65 -4.91
N GLY A 283 -13.28 15.56 -3.93
CA GLY A 283 -12.85 16.94 -4.17
C GLY A 283 -11.44 17.04 -4.77
N ILE A 284 -10.50 16.20 -4.33
CA ILE A 284 -9.14 16.09 -4.90
C ILE A 284 -9.20 15.69 -6.39
N ALA A 285 -10.00 14.67 -6.73
CA ALA A 285 -10.18 14.24 -8.11
C ALA A 285 -10.82 15.34 -8.97
N LEU A 286 -11.81 16.04 -8.42
CA LEU A 286 -12.43 17.20 -9.08
C LEU A 286 -11.42 18.35 -9.30
N PHE A 287 -10.59 18.65 -8.31
CA PHE A 287 -9.55 19.68 -8.43
C PHE A 287 -8.49 19.29 -9.48
N ALA A 288 -8.08 18.01 -9.50
CA ALA A 288 -7.15 17.51 -10.51
C ALA A 288 -7.67 17.67 -11.93
N PHE A 289 -8.98 17.62 -12.14
CA PHE A 289 -9.60 17.89 -13.46
C PHE A 289 -9.23 19.27 -14.02
N PHE A 290 -9.02 20.27 -13.16
CA PHE A 290 -8.69 21.66 -13.55
C PHE A 290 -7.20 22.00 -13.40
N LEU A 291 -6.34 21.03 -13.09
CA LEU A 291 -4.93 21.27 -12.85
C LEU A 291 -4.17 21.62 -14.15
N LYS A 292 -3.42 22.72 -14.13
CA LYS A 292 -2.63 23.22 -15.26
C LYS A 292 -1.23 23.69 -14.86
N HIS A 293 -1.02 24.07 -13.61
CA HIS A 293 0.19 24.72 -13.14
C HIS A 293 0.86 23.96 -12.02
N GLN A 294 2.20 24.06 -11.92
CA GLN A 294 3.01 23.42 -10.89
C GLN A 294 2.53 23.74 -9.46
N TRP A 295 2.15 24.99 -9.16
CA TRP A 295 1.68 25.35 -7.83
C TRP A 295 0.38 24.63 -7.42
N GLN A 296 -0.51 24.34 -8.38
CA GLN A 296 -1.73 23.57 -8.12
C GLN A 296 -1.41 22.14 -7.75
N PHE A 297 -0.35 21.55 -8.35
CA PHE A 297 0.13 20.22 -7.98
C PHE A 297 0.66 20.19 -6.54
N TRP A 298 1.36 21.25 -6.10
CA TRP A 298 1.79 21.38 -4.71
C TRP A 298 0.60 21.46 -3.74
N VAL A 299 -0.43 22.24 -4.07
CA VAL A 299 -1.67 22.30 -3.28
C VAL A 299 -2.31 20.91 -3.21
N LEU A 300 -2.40 20.22 -4.36
CA LEU A 300 -2.94 18.86 -4.42
C LEU A 300 -2.17 17.90 -3.51
N ALA A 301 -0.84 17.94 -3.56
CA ALA A 301 0.03 17.11 -2.73
C ALA A 301 -0.21 17.33 -1.21
N VAL A 302 -0.37 18.59 -0.80
CA VAL A 302 -0.71 18.93 0.59
C VAL A 302 -2.08 18.38 0.99
N VAL A 303 -3.11 18.60 0.16
CA VAL A 303 -4.47 18.14 0.46
C VAL A 303 -4.55 16.61 0.46
N VAL A 304 -3.87 15.91 -0.47
CA VAL A 304 -3.73 14.45 -0.44
C VAL A 304 -3.10 14.01 0.87
N GLY A 305 -1.98 14.62 1.29
CA GLY A 305 -1.32 14.32 2.55
C GLY A 305 -2.23 14.52 3.77
N MET A 306 -3.09 15.54 3.77
CA MET A 306 -4.05 15.80 4.85
C MET A 306 -5.07 14.68 5.06
N PHE A 307 -5.44 13.93 4.03
CA PHE A 307 -6.48 12.89 4.13
C PHE A 307 -5.94 11.47 3.97
N GLN A 308 -4.75 11.29 3.39
CA GLN A 308 -4.16 9.98 3.14
C GLN A 308 -3.99 9.15 4.42
N GLY A 309 -3.42 9.76 5.46
CA GLY A 309 -3.22 9.09 6.75
C GLY A 309 -4.53 8.70 7.41
N GLY A 310 -5.53 9.60 7.37
CA GLY A 310 -6.84 9.37 7.94
C GLY A 310 -7.58 8.22 7.26
N ILE A 311 -7.72 8.26 5.94
CA ILE A 311 -8.50 7.26 5.20
C ILE A 311 -7.90 5.85 5.34
N GLN A 312 -6.56 5.71 5.26
CA GLN A 312 -5.90 4.41 5.37
C GLN A 312 -5.96 3.88 6.81
N ALA A 313 -5.63 4.70 7.80
CA ALA A 313 -5.60 4.29 9.19
C ALA A 313 -6.98 3.95 9.76
N LEU A 314 -7.99 4.76 9.45
CA LEU A 314 -9.35 4.55 9.92
C LEU A 314 -10.04 3.38 9.20
N SER A 315 -9.77 3.18 7.91
CA SER A 315 -10.29 2.00 7.19
C SER A 315 -9.77 0.70 7.79
N ARG A 316 -8.47 0.63 8.12
CA ARG A 316 -7.87 -0.53 8.78
C ARG A 316 -8.48 -0.79 10.15
N SER A 317 -8.59 0.24 10.98
CA SER A 317 -9.14 0.09 12.34
C SER A 317 -10.65 -0.18 12.34
N HIS A 318 -11.40 0.44 11.44
CA HIS A 318 -12.82 0.16 11.27
C HIS A 318 -13.05 -1.30 10.88
N PHE A 319 -12.27 -1.80 9.91
CA PHE A 319 -12.32 -3.20 9.51
C PHE A 319 -11.99 -4.14 10.66
N ALA A 320 -10.92 -3.85 11.43
CA ALA A 320 -10.54 -4.65 12.59
C ALA A 320 -11.63 -4.72 13.68
N LYS A 321 -12.50 -3.70 13.78
CA LYS A 321 -13.61 -3.67 14.76
C LYS A 321 -14.82 -4.49 14.34
N ILE A 322 -15.05 -4.66 13.03
CA ILE A 322 -16.23 -5.35 12.51
C ILE A 322 -15.99 -6.84 12.21
N ILE A 323 -14.75 -7.32 12.32
CA ILE A 323 -14.39 -8.72 12.08
C ILE A 323 -14.14 -9.46 13.40
N PRO A 324 -14.28 -10.79 13.42
CA PRO A 324 -13.87 -11.61 14.57
C PRO A 324 -12.35 -11.51 14.80
N PRO A 325 -11.88 -11.11 16.00
CA PRO A 325 -10.46 -10.91 16.25
C PRO A 325 -9.62 -12.20 16.12
N GLU A 326 -10.21 -13.38 16.40
CA GLU A 326 -9.57 -14.70 16.25
C GLU A 326 -9.29 -15.09 14.80
N LYS A 327 -9.98 -14.45 13.85
CA LYS A 327 -9.84 -14.66 12.40
C LYS A 327 -9.26 -13.45 11.68
N SER A 328 -8.60 -12.56 12.41
CA SER A 328 -8.10 -11.30 11.85
C SER A 328 -7.15 -11.51 10.67
N GLY A 329 -6.29 -12.53 10.66
CA GLY A 329 -5.40 -12.83 9.55
C GLY A 329 -6.15 -13.24 8.29
N GLU A 330 -7.17 -14.09 8.41
CA GLU A 330 -8.02 -14.53 7.30
C GLU A 330 -8.75 -13.33 6.65
N TYR A 331 -9.40 -12.50 7.46
CA TYR A 331 -10.14 -11.34 7.00
C TYR A 331 -9.24 -10.23 6.45
N PHE A 332 -8.08 -9.96 7.08
CA PHE A 332 -7.09 -9.03 6.52
C PHE A 332 -6.44 -9.55 5.23
N GLY A 333 -6.38 -10.86 5.02
CA GLY A 333 -6.05 -11.43 3.72
C GLY A 333 -7.05 -11.04 2.62
N LEU A 334 -8.34 -11.02 2.91
CA LEU A 334 -9.38 -10.54 1.98
C LEU A 334 -9.33 -9.01 1.79
N PHE A 335 -9.10 -8.28 2.86
CA PHE A 335 -8.92 -6.82 2.82
C PHE A 335 -7.73 -6.42 1.93
N ASP A 336 -6.62 -7.14 2.00
CA ASP A 336 -5.44 -6.95 1.18
C ASP A 336 -5.71 -7.20 -0.31
N ILE A 337 -6.51 -8.22 -0.64
CA ILE A 337 -6.98 -8.45 -2.03
C ILE A 337 -7.76 -7.24 -2.53
N CYS A 338 -8.69 -6.71 -1.73
CA CYS A 338 -9.44 -5.52 -2.10
C CYS A 338 -8.51 -4.32 -2.28
N GLY A 339 -7.54 -4.11 -1.38
CA GLY A 339 -6.58 -3.00 -1.48
C GLY A 339 -5.64 -3.10 -2.69
N LYS A 340 -5.15 -4.30 -3.02
CA LYS A 340 -4.21 -4.51 -4.15
C LYS A 340 -4.91 -4.68 -5.50
N GLY A 341 -6.07 -5.35 -5.50
CA GLY A 341 -6.89 -5.48 -6.70
C GLY A 341 -7.51 -4.15 -7.13
N ALA A 342 -7.61 -3.24 -6.17
CA ALA A 342 -8.16 -1.92 -6.35
C ALA A 342 -7.34 -1.09 -7.35
N SER A 343 -6.02 -0.99 -7.27
CA SER A 343 -5.19 -0.18 -8.19
C SER A 343 -5.39 -0.50 -9.69
N PHE A 344 -6.06 -1.59 -10.02
CA PHE A 344 -6.33 -1.98 -11.39
C PHE A 344 -7.50 -1.19 -12.02
N LEU A 345 -8.63 -1.04 -11.32
CA LEU A 345 -9.80 -0.34 -11.88
C LEU A 345 -9.52 1.16 -12.05
N GLY A 346 -8.92 1.80 -11.05
CA GLY A 346 -8.62 3.21 -11.11
C GLY A 346 -7.64 3.55 -12.22
N THR A 347 -6.56 2.77 -12.37
CA THR A 347 -5.63 2.97 -13.48
C THR A 347 -6.27 2.72 -14.84
N MET A 348 -7.16 1.73 -14.97
CA MET A 348 -7.97 1.54 -16.19
C MET A 348 -8.86 2.76 -16.49
N ILE A 349 -9.58 3.26 -15.48
CA ILE A 349 -10.46 4.43 -15.63
C ILE A 349 -9.65 5.63 -16.09
N VAL A 350 -8.50 5.90 -15.49
CA VAL A 350 -7.60 7.00 -15.88
C VAL A 350 -7.10 6.79 -17.30
N SER A 351 -6.62 5.60 -17.64
CA SER A 351 -6.05 5.30 -18.95
C SER A 351 -7.09 5.41 -20.07
N VAL A 352 -8.24 4.77 -19.90
CA VAL A 352 -9.33 4.83 -20.89
C VAL A 352 -9.90 6.24 -21.00
N GLY A 353 -10.12 6.91 -19.86
CA GLY A 353 -10.60 8.30 -19.84
C GLY A 353 -9.63 9.25 -20.55
N SER A 354 -8.33 9.12 -20.31
CA SER A 354 -7.30 9.91 -20.97
C SER A 354 -7.22 9.62 -22.48
N GLN A 355 -7.29 8.33 -22.85
CA GLN A 355 -7.21 7.91 -24.26
C GLN A 355 -8.43 8.36 -25.07
N LEU A 356 -9.64 8.23 -24.54
CA LEU A 356 -10.87 8.61 -25.23
C LEU A 356 -11.03 10.13 -25.40
N THR A 357 -10.50 10.91 -24.44
CA THR A 357 -10.68 12.37 -24.43
C THR A 357 -9.45 13.15 -24.88
N GLY A 358 -8.30 12.47 -25.01
CA GLY A 358 -7.01 13.11 -25.27
C GLY A 358 -6.52 14.00 -24.13
N SER A 359 -7.07 13.86 -22.90
CA SER A 359 -6.77 14.71 -21.75
C SER A 359 -6.48 13.89 -20.49
N ALA A 360 -5.27 14.01 -19.96
CA ALA A 360 -4.89 13.40 -18.69
C ALA A 360 -5.75 13.91 -17.51
N ASN A 361 -6.18 15.17 -17.56
CA ASN A 361 -7.03 15.77 -16.56
C ASN A 361 -8.39 15.07 -16.47
N VAL A 362 -8.99 14.74 -17.61
CA VAL A 362 -10.27 14.00 -17.67
C VAL A 362 -10.07 12.60 -17.13
N GLY A 363 -8.96 11.93 -17.47
CA GLY A 363 -8.64 10.61 -16.94
C GLY A 363 -8.59 10.60 -15.41
N VAL A 364 -7.78 11.46 -14.79
CA VAL A 364 -7.65 11.53 -13.33
C VAL A 364 -8.95 12.02 -12.68
N GLY A 365 -9.62 13.02 -13.25
CA GLY A 365 -10.90 13.52 -12.75
C GLY A 365 -12.01 12.46 -12.75
N SER A 366 -11.96 11.49 -13.68
CA SER A 366 -12.93 10.37 -13.73
C SER A 366 -12.91 9.46 -12.50
N LEU A 367 -11.84 9.49 -11.71
CA LEU A 367 -11.77 8.77 -10.43
C LEU A 367 -12.83 9.20 -9.42
N ILE A 368 -13.46 10.37 -9.61
CA ILE A 368 -14.57 10.83 -8.77
C ILE A 368 -15.70 9.79 -8.70
N VAL A 369 -15.90 9.01 -9.75
CA VAL A 369 -16.93 7.96 -9.80
C VAL A 369 -16.65 6.89 -8.74
N LEU A 370 -15.38 6.48 -8.57
CA LEU A 370 -15.00 5.50 -7.56
C LEU A 370 -15.26 6.01 -6.14
N PHE A 371 -15.00 7.30 -5.89
CA PHE A 371 -15.25 7.90 -4.59
C PHE A 371 -16.76 8.04 -4.30
N ILE A 372 -17.58 8.40 -5.30
CA ILE A 372 -19.03 8.48 -5.16
C ILE A 372 -19.61 7.09 -4.86
N VAL A 373 -19.22 6.07 -5.65
CA VAL A 373 -19.69 4.69 -5.44
C VAL A 373 -19.21 4.18 -4.07
N GLY A 374 -17.93 4.37 -3.74
CA GLY A 374 -17.35 3.99 -2.46
C GLY A 374 -18.06 4.66 -1.27
N PHE A 375 -18.41 5.95 -1.40
CA PHE A 375 -19.17 6.69 -0.37
C PHE A 375 -20.56 6.08 -0.15
N VAL A 376 -21.31 5.82 -1.23
CA VAL A 376 -22.66 5.24 -1.13
C VAL A 376 -22.60 3.85 -0.51
N LEU A 377 -21.69 2.98 -0.98
CA LEU A 377 -21.52 1.63 -0.47
C LEU A 377 -21.10 1.62 1.02
N PHE A 378 -20.23 2.56 1.42
CA PHE A 378 -19.84 2.71 2.81
C PHE A 378 -21.03 3.07 3.68
N ARG A 379 -21.89 4.00 3.23
CA ARG A 379 -23.12 4.33 3.95
C ARG A 379 -24.07 3.15 4.11
N VAL A 380 -24.13 2.26 3.11
CA VAL A 380 -24.91 1.02 3.20
C VAL A 380 -24.32 0.06 4.23
N SER A 381 -22.98 -0.02 4.34
CA SER A 381 -22.31 -0.88 5.33
C SER A 381 -22.50 -0.41 6.77
N ASP A 382 -22.63 0.92 6.97
CA ASP A 382 -22.72 1.55 8.31
C ASP A 382 -24.18 1.67 8.80
N GLN A 383 -25.16 1.35 7.97
CA GLN A 383 -26.57 1.25 8.39
C GLN A 383 -26.77 -0.07 9.16
N LYS A 384 -26.97 0.07 10.48
CA LYS A 384 -27.32 -1.03 11.39
C LYS A 384 -28.74 -1.55 11.16
#